data_287422b61c7a5e3f549f89a35c731eb2
#
_entry.id   287422b61c7a5e3f549f89a35c731eb2
#
_cell.length_a   1.000
_cell.length_b   1.000
_cell.length_c   1.000
_cell.angle_alpha   90.00
_cell.angle_beta   90.00
_cell.angle_gamma   90.00
#
_symmetry.space_group_name_H-M   'P 1'
#
loop_
_entity.id
_entity.type
_entity.pdbx_description
1 polymer ?
#
loop_
_entity_poly.entity_id
_entity_poly.type
_entity_poly.pdbx_seq_one_letter_code
_entity_poly.pdbx_strand_id
1 'polypeptide(L)'
;MNCEREMLSLILLAILLALSKYHPRVKDHLQKMYVCWNDLLEEPQLSAWFNPKKRPDVISTTCWLAPVIWEGTYDRQVLDKYYKRLNITIGLAVLATGNLTRQYLRHFLKSADKYFMVGYNVIFYISTDNIYDIPYVELGPLRSFKTLRLPDEDYNQGHTLRSMKNIRDKIIQDIQYEVNFLFTMAVNQIFKKDFGVETLGKSVAQLHSWWYLKNPREFPYERRVKSAAFIPFGKGDFYYHSAIIGGTPKNVLAFIKEYLKGITDDSTKKLDSTYESHLNKYFLINKPTRVLSPEYNWNPKLKTPPQIKRIKIAWRP
;
A
#
# COMPACT_ATOMS: atom_id res chain seq x y z
N MET A 1 22.44 14.60 8.91
CA MET A 1 22.17 13.63 9.99
C MET A 1 22.47 12.16 9.63
N ASN A 2 22.50 11.76 8.35
CA ASN A 2 22.89 10.39 7.96
C ASN A 2 24.42 10.17 7.93
N CYS A 3 25.22 11.20 7.61
CA CYS A 3 26.66 11.08 7.46
C CYS A 3 27.38 10.80 8.80
N GLU A 4 26.91 11.35 9.91
CA GLU A 4 27.50 11.08 11.24
C GLU A 4 27.18 9.65 11.75
N ARG A 5 26.01 9.12 11.45
CA ARG A 5 25.68 7.73 11.81
C ARG A 5 26.45 6.73 10.98
N GLU A 6 26.69 6.99 9.71
CA GLU A 6 27.53 6.15 8.85
C GLU A 6 29.00 6.22 9.26
N MET A 7 29.49 7.39 9.62
CA MET A 7 30.87 7.56 10.15
C MET A 7 31.08 6.84 11.48
N LEU A 8 30.12 6.95 12.41
CA LEU A 8 30.17 6.22 13.69
C LEU A 8 30.12 4.69 13.49
N SER A 9 29.32 4.21 12.54
CA SER A 9 29.23 2.81 12.18
C SER A 9 30.53 2.30 11.56
N LEU A 10 31.17 3.07 10.70
CA LEU A 10 32.47 2.73 10.11
C LEU A 10 33.62 2.73 11.14
N ILE A 11 33.60 3.67 12.10
CA ILE A 11 34.58 3.72 13.17
C ILE A 11 34.40 2.51 14.11
N LEU A 12 33.17 2.15 14.47
CA LEU A 12 32.87 0.95 15.26
C LEU A 12 33.32 -0.33 14.56
N LEU A 13 33.06 -0.43 13.26
CA LEU A 13 33.52 -1.54 12.43
C LEU A 13 35.05 -1.64 12.37
N ALA A 14 35.73 -0.50 12.23
CA ALA A 14 37.18 -0.44 12.22
C ALA A 14 37.80 -0.85 13.58
N ILE A 15 37.20 -0.42 14.69
CA ILE A 15 37.60 -0.83 16.05
C ILE A 15 37.39 -2.34 16.27
N LEU A 16 36.25 -2.88 15.82
CA LEU A 16 35.94 -4.30 15.93
C LEU A 16 36.87 -5.14 15.04
N LEU A 17 37.22 -4.66 13.84
CA LEU A 17 38.23 -5.31 12.98
C LEU A 17 39.66 -5.26 13.57
N ALA A 18 40.02 -4.15 14.23
CA ALA A 18 41.28 -4.04 14.93
C ALA A 18 41.37 -5.02 16.13
N LEU A 19 40.29 -5.12 16.91
CA LEU A 19 40.19 -6.08 18.03
C LEU A 19 40.20 -7.55 17.55
N SER A 20 39.69 -7.84 16.36
CA SER A 20 39.68 -9.20 15.79
C SER A 20 41.07 -9.72 15.43
N LYS A 21 42.06 -8.81 15.17
CA LYS A 21 43.45 -9.18 14.95
C LYS A 21 44.12 -9.75 16.20
N TYR A 22 43.64 -9.40 17.40
CA TYR A 22 44.24 -9.77 18.64
C TYR A 22 43.52 -10.90 19.37
N HIS A 23 42.30 -11.30 18.95
CA HIS A 23 41.55 -12.36 19.63
C HIS A 23 40.73 -13.25 18.65
N PRO A 24 41.16 -14.50 18.41
CA PRO A 24 40.51 -15.42 17.45
C PRO A 24 39.01 -15.65 17.71
N ARG A 25 38.57 -15.68 18.97
CA ARG A 25 37.15 -15.82 19.32
C ARG A 25 36.28 -14.62 18.89
N VAL A 26 36.86 -13.42 18.85
CA VAL A 26 36.15 -12.20 18.38
C VAL A 26 35.98 -12.27 16.89
N LYS A 27 36.92 -12.80 16.12
CA LYS A 27 36.86 -13.01 14.70
C LYS A 27 35.70 -13.95 14.30
N ASP A 28 35.58 -15.08 14.99
CA ASP A 28 34.50 -16.05 14.75
C ASP A 28 33.12 -15.47 15.10
N HIS A 29 33.05 -14.68 16.17
CA HIS A 29 31.80 -14.02 16.56
C HIS A 29 31.37 -12.91 15.58
N LEU A 30 32.32 -12.11 15.10
CA LEU A 30 32.11 -11.08 14.09
C LEU A 30 31.73 -11.69 12.75
N GLN A 31 32.36 -12.82 12.37
CA GLN A 31 32.03 -13.49 11.13
C GLN A 31 30.62 -14.13 11.17
N LYS A 32 30.21 -14.68 12.30
CA LYS A 32 28.86 -15.17 12.54
C LYS A 32 27.85 -14.03 12.57
N MET A 33 28.19 -12.90 13.18
CA MET A 33 27.35 -11.69 13.14
C MET A 33 27.24 -11.11 11.73
N TYR A 34 28.34 -11.07 10.97
CA TYR A 34 28.35 -10.54 9.59
C TYR A 34 27.51 -11.41 8.64
N VAL A 35 27.62 -12.73 8.74
CA VAL A 35 26.77 -13.69 8.01
C VAL A 35 25.30 -13.53 8.44
N CYS A 36 25.04 -13.40 9.75
CA CYS A 36 23.70 -13.15 10.27
C CYS A 36 23.13 -11.80 9.82
N TRP A 37 23.96 -10.76 9.68
CA TRP A 37 23.57 -9.44 9.22
C TRP A 37 23.28 -9.40 7.72
N ASN A 38 24.08 -10.06 6.90
CA ASN A 38 23.81 -10.18 5.46
C ASN A 38 22.52 -10.98 5.18
N ASP A 39 22.28 -12.07 5.88
CA ASP A 39 21.02 -12.84 5.83
C ASP A 39 19.81 -12.02 6.33
N LEU A 40 20.05 -10.96 7.12
CA LEU A 40 19.01 -10.08 7.67
C LEU A 40 18.59 -8.96 6.70
N LEU A 41 19.43 -8.61 5.74
CA LEU A 41 19.25 -7.43 4.89
C LEU A 41 18.66 -7.72 3.51
N GLU A 42 18.63 -8.97 3.08
CA GLU A 42 18.09 -9.34 1.78
C GLU A 42 16.62 -9.76 1.87
N GLU A 43 15.76 -9.07 1.13
CA GLU A 43 14.37 -9.49 0.94
C GLU A 43 14.35 -10.88 0.30
N PRO A 44 13.52 -11.84 0.78
CA PRO A 44 13.47 -13.17 0.20
C PRO A 44 13.21 -13.12 -1.31
N GLN A 45 13.97 -13.90 -2.07
CA GLN A 45 13.74 -14.02 -3.51
C GLN A 45 12.28 -14.35 -3.79
N LEU A 46 11.73 -13.80 -4.87
CA LEU A 46 10.33 -14.01 -5.24
C LEU A 46 9.94 -15.49 -5.29
N SER A 47 10.80 -16.34 -5.82
CA SER A 47 10.59 -17.80 -5.91
C SER A 47 10.51 -18.52 -4.56
N ALA A 48 11.02 -17.92 -3.49
CA ALA A 48 10.99 -18.53 -2.16
C ALA A 48 9.62 -18.45 -1.50
N TRP A 49 8.82 -17.43 -1.83
CA TRP A 49 7.54 -17.18 -1.17
C TRP A 49 6.35 -17.11 -2.15
N PHE A 50 6.57 -16.96 -3.45
CA PHE A 50 5.54 -16.82 -4.46
C PHE A 50 5.62 -17.95 -5.50
N ASN A 51 4.50 -18.66 -5.69
CA ASN A 51 4.40 -19.74 -6.65
C ASN A 51 3.16 -19.54 -7.57
N PRO A 52 3.36 -18.96 -8.77
CA PRO A 52 2.28 -18.71 -9.71
C PRO A 52 1.59 -20.00 -10.21
N LYS A 53 2.32 -21.13 -10.25
CA LYS A 53 1.79 -22.41 -10.74
C LYS A 53 0.69 -23.00 -9.85
N LYS A 54 0.56 -22.55 -8.60
CA LYS A 54 -0.52 -22.95 -7.69
C LYS A 54 -1.89 -22.42 -8.10
N ARG A 55 -1.93 -21.42 -8.99
CA ARG A 55 -3.18 -20.82 -9.49
C ARG A 55 -3.14 -20.67 -11.02
N PRO A 56 -3.20 -21.79 -11.76
CA PRO A 56 -3.22 -21.79 -13.22
C PRO A 56 -4.53 -21.22 -13.81
N ASP A 57 -5.55 -21.07 -12.98
CA ASP A 57 -6.89 -20.57 -13.30
C ASP A 57 -6.96 -19.03 -13.40
N VAL A 58 -5.87 -18.31 -13.06
CA VAL A 58 -5.82 -16.85 -13.03
C VAL A 58 -4.49 -16.31 -13.55
N ILE A 59 -4.46 -15.01 -13.90
CA ILE A 59 -3.21 -14.31 -14.17
C ILE A 59 -2.52 -14.04 -12.83
N SER A 60 -1.47 -14.79 -12.53
CA SER A 60 -0.72 -14.69 -11.29
C SER A 60 0.60 -13.90 -11.44
N THR A 61 1.03 -13.60 -12.68
CA THR A 61 2.23 -12.80 -12.96
C THR A 61 1.95 -11.83 -14.10
N THR A 62 2.36 -10.59 -13.97
CA THR A 62 2.23 -9.57 -15.01
C THR A 62 3.30 -9.75 -16.10
N CYS A 63 3.13 -9.09 -17.26
CA CYS A 63 4.15 -9.11 -18.33
C CYS A 63 5.47 -8.42 -17.93
N TRP A 64 5.47 -7.56 -16.89
CA TRP A 64 6.69 -6.98 -16.29
C TRP A 64 7.16 -7.75 -15.05
N LEU A 65 6.73 -8.99 -14.89
CA LEU A 65 7.15 -9.95 -13.86
C LEU A 65 6.77 -9.58 -12.42
N ALA A 66 5.84 -8.67 -12.21
CA ALA A 66 5.30 -8.41 -10.88
C ALA A 66 4.30 -9.51 -10.48
N PRO A 67 4.34 -9.99 -9.23
CA PRO A 67 3.38 -10.97 -8.74
C PRO A 67 1.99 -10.36 -8.59
N VAL A 68 0.97 -11.08 -9.05
CA VAL A 68 -0.43 -10.82 -8.74
C VAL A 68 -0.83 -11.73 -7.59
N ILE A 69 -1.12 -11.14 -6.44
CA ILE A 69 -1.32 -11.86 -5.19
C ILE A 69 -2.74 -12.45 -5.13
N TRP A 70 -2.83 -13.74 -5.24
CA TRP A 70 -4.06 -14.54 -5.08
C TRP A 70 -3.94 -15.47 -3.88
N GLU A 71 -5.06 -15.81 -3.26
CA GLU A 71 -5.06 -16.87 -2.25
C GLU A 71 -4.45 -18.16 -2.83
N GLY A 72 -3.47 -18.70 -2.09
CA GLY A 72 -2.74 -19.91 -2.46
C GLY A 72 -1.48 -19.69 -3.31
N THR A 73 -1.19 -18.47 -3.80
CA THR A 73 0.05 -18.22 -4.58
C THR A 73 1.26 -17.87 -3.74
N TYR A 74 1.09 -17.60 -2.45
CA TYR A 74 2.16 -17.10 -1.60
C TYR A 74 2.35 -17.96 -0.33
N ASP A 75 3.57 -17.92 0.21
CA ASP A 75 3.90 -18.40 1.54
C ASP A 75 4.20 -17.19 2.44
N ARG A 76 3.24 -16.88 3.32
CA ARG A 76 3.36 -15.74 4.24
C ARG A 76 4.43 -15.97 5.28
N GLN A 77 4.70 -17.21 5.69
CA GLN A 77 5.65 -17.50 6.75
C GLN A 77 7.08 -17.08 6.38
N VAL A 78 7.46 -17.27 5.12
CA VAL A 78 8.76 -16.82 4.59
C VAL A 78 8.89 -15.31 4.70
N LEU A 79 7.86 -14.57 4.31
CA LEU A 79 7.84 -13.10 4.40
C LEU A 79 7.77 -12.61 5.85
N ASP A 80 6.99 -13.28 6.73
CA ASP A 80 6.91 -12.95 8.14
C ASP A 80 8.27 -13.10 8.83
N LYS A 81 9.02 -14.16 8.52
CA LYS A 81 10.36 -14.35 9.06
C LYS A 81 11.28 -13.17 8.73
N TYR A 82 11.20 -12.63 7.55
CA TYR A 82 11.96 -11.46 7.11
C TYR A 82 11.49 -10.17 7.76
N TYR A 83 10.20 -9.81 7.59
CA TYR A 83 9.70 -8.51 8.03
C TYR A 83 9.62 -8.35 9.55
N LYS A 84 9.41 -9.44 10.31
CA LYS A 84 9.47 -9.41 11.78
C LYS A 84 10.86 -9.09 12.31
N ARG A 85 11.91 -9.60 11.64
CA ARG A 85 13.30 -9.27 12.00
C ARG A 85 13.62 -7.79 11.78
N LEU A 86 13.04 -7.19 10.75
CA LEU A 86 13.20 -5.77 10.45
C LEU A 86 12.37 -4.86 11.38
N ASN A 87 11.50 -5.43 12.22
CA ASN A 87 10.60 -4.71 13.12
C ASN A 87 9.87 -3.54 12.42
N ILE A 88 9.30 -3.83 11.25
CA ILE A 88 8.66 -2.82 10.42
C ILE A 88 7.39 -2.27 11.05
N THR A 89 7.12 -1.00 10.76
CA THR A 89 5.84 -0.33 11.05
C THR A 89 5.08 -0.05 9.76
N ILE A 90 3.79 -0.32 9.74
CA ILE A 90 2.91 -0.11 8.57
C ILE A 90 1.91 1.01 8.88
N GLY A 91 1.81 1.97 7.97
CA GLY A 91 0.80 3.01 8.01
C GLY A 91 -0.45 2.60 7.20
N LEU A 92 -1.62 2.94 7.71
CA LEU A 92 -2.89 2.83 6.99
C LEU A 92 -3.62 4.17 7.04
N ALA A 93 -3.55 4.93 5.94
CA ALA A 93 -4.26 6.18 5.80
C ALA A 93 -5.72 5.91 5.35
N VAL A 94 -6.66 6.28 6.18
CA VAL A 94 -8.10 6.04 5.98
C VAL A 94 -8.78 7.33 5.59
N LEU A 95 -9.44 7.33 4.43
CA LEU A 95 -10.21 8.47 3.92
C LEU A 95 -11.63 8.41 4.51
N ALA A 96 -11.82 9.13 5.62
CA ALA A 96 -13.06 9.13 6.40
C ALA A 96 -13.62 10.57 6.48
N THR A 97 -14.46 10.95 5.53
CA THR A 97 -15.00 12.31 5.42
C THR A 97 -16.52 12.32 5.41
N GLY A 98 -17.13 13.35 5.99
CA GLY A 98 -18.56 13.54 6.04
C GLY A 98 -19.30 12.38 6.70
N ASN A 99 -20.47 12.04 6.16
CA ASN A 99 -21.33 10.96 6.69
C ASN A 99 -20.66 9.57 6.67
N LEU A 100 -19.66 9.36 5.77
CA LEU A 100 -18.94 8.09 5.70
C LEU A 100 -18.17 7.79 6.99
N THR A 101 -17.67 8.82 7.69
CA THR A 101 -17.00 8.69 8.97
C THR A 101 -17.94 8.05 9.99
N ARG A 102 -19.13 8.59 10.19
CA ARG A 102 -20.12 8.10 11.15
C ARG A 102 -20.61 6.71 10.80
N GLN A 103 -20.84 6.45 9.51
CA GLN A 103 -21.45 5.22 9.04
C GLN A 103 -20.49 4.02 9.03
N TYR A 104 -19.23 4.23 8.64
CA TYR A 104 -18.33 3.11 8.33
C TYR A 104 -17.10 3.01 9.21
N LEU A 105 -16.57 4.11 9.77
CA LEU A 105 -15.24 4.13 10.39
C LEU A 105 -15.11 3.15 11.57
N ARG A 106 -16.14 3.03 12.41
CA ARG A 106 -16.13 2.07 13.53
C ARG A 106 -15.95 0.61 13.04
N HIS A 107 -16.68 0.22 12.02
CA HIS A 107 -16.61 -1.13 11.47
C HIS A 107 -15.31 -1.37 10.72
N PHE A 108 -14.85 -0.35 9.99
CA PHE A 108 -13.55 -0.39 9.32
C PHE A 108 -12.43 -0.64 10.33
N LEU A 109 -12.32 0.20 11.36
CA LEU A 109 -11.25 0.10 12.36
C LEU A 109 -11.29 -1.23 13.12
N LYS A 110 -12.48 -1.69 13.59
CA LYS A 110 -12.60 -2.99 14.25
C LYS A 110 -12.17 -4.16 13.35
N SER A 111 -12.52 -4.11 12.07
CA SER A 111 -12.12 -5.17 11.14
C SER A 111 -10.65 -5.07 10.74
N ALA A 112 -10.11 -3.87 10.60
CA ALA A 112 -8.69 -3.64 10.32
C ALA A 112 -7.81 -4.06 11.51
N ASP A 113 -8.22 -3.74 12.74
CA ASP A 113 -7.52 -4.19 13.95
C ASP A 113 -7.37 -5.72 13.97
N LYS A 114 -8.44 -6.43 13.59
CA LYS A 114 -8.48 -7.90 13.60
C LYS A 114 -7.68 -8.55 12.47
N TYR A 115 -7.62 -7.95 11.27
CA TYR A 115 -7.15 -8.64 10.06
C TYR A 115 -6.04 -7.92 9.29
N PHE A 116 -5.79 -6.63 9.54
CA PHE A 116 -4.75 -5.89 8.83
C PHE A 116 -3.41 -6.03 9.53
N MET A 117 -2.40 -6.58 8.84
CA MET A 117 -1.01 -6.69 9.32
C MET A 117 -0.91 -7.22 10.77
N VAL A 118 -1.57 -8.34 11.03
CA VAL A 118 -1.60 -8.96 12.35
C VAL A 118 -0.19 -9.33 12.81
N GLY A 119 0.17 -8.92 14.03
CA GLY A 119 1.50 -9.15 14.62
C GLY A 119 2.58 -8.15 14.20
N TYR A 120 2.19 -7.03 13.56
CA TYR A 120 3.07 -5.91 13.21
C TYR A 120 2.59 -4.61 13.86
N ASN A 121 3.52 -3.66 14.03
CA ASN A 121 3.15 -2.31 14.44
C ASN A 121 2.37 -1.62 13.33
N VAL A 122 1.20 -1.05 13.65
CA VAL A 122 0.35 -0.32 12.71
C VAL A 122 -0.05 1.02 13.26
N ILE A 123 0.08 2.05 12.42
CA ILE A 123 -0.43 3.40 12.71
C ILE A 123 -1.58 3.68 11.73
N PHE A 124 -2.79 3.87 12.27
CA PHE A 124 -3.94 4.33 11.51
C PHE A 124 -3.91 5.85 11.41
N TYR A 125 -3.81 6.41 10.19
CA TYR A 125 -3.92 7.83 9.91
C TYR A 125 -5.33 8.14 9.43
N ILE A 126 -6.16 8.70 10.30
CA ILE A 126 -7.58 8.94 9.99
C ILE A 126 -7.73 10.36 9.46
N SER A 127 -7.93 10.48 8.13
CA SER A 127 -8.20 11.75 7.47
C SER A 127 -9.69 12.07 7.61
N THR A 128 -10.01 13.13 8.37
CA THR A 128 -11.39 13.52 8.66
C THR A 128 -11.59 15.03 8.63
N ASP A 129 -12.76 15.47 8.26
CA ASP A 129 -13.23 16.86 8.33
C ASP A 129 -13.72 17.22 9.73
N ASN A 130 -14.16 16.23 10.53
CA ASN A 130 -14.63 16.47 11.89
C ASN A 130 -14.05 15.42 12.87
N ILE A 131 -13.20 15.84 13.78
CA ILE A 131 -12.56 14.97 14.77
C ILE A 131 -13.56 14.39 15.78
N TYR A 132 -14.68 15.08 16.02
CA TYR A 132 -15.73 14.61 16.96
C TYR A 132 -16.55 13.45 16.40
N ASP A 133 -16.48 13.19 15.10
CA ASP A 133 -17.15 12.06 14.46
C ASP A 133 -16.31 10.76 14.54
N ILE A 134 -15.09 10.82 15.06
CA ILE A 134 -14.24 9.65 15.23
C ILE A 134 -14.81 8.79 16.37
N PRO A 135 -15.23 7.54 16.09
CA PRO A 135 -15.78 6.67 17.11
C PRO A 135 -14.70 6.17 18.06
N TYR A 136 -15.01 6.04 19.32
CA TYR A 136 -14.15 5.29 20.23
C TYR A 136 -14.09 3.81 19.79
N VAL A 137 -12.88 3.31 19.54
CA VAL A 137 -12.58 1.92 19.22
C VAL A 137 -11.37 1.49 20.06
N GLU A 138 -11.55 0.47 20.87
CA GLU A 138 -10.44 -0.19 21.55
C GLU A 138 -9.60 -0.93 20.51
N LEU A 139 -8.32 -0.63 20.44
CA LEU A 139 -7.37 -1.20 19.49
C LEU A 139 -6.40 -2.15 20.21
N GLY A 140 -5.92 -3.16 19.52
CA GLY A 140 -4.92 -4.08 20.03
C GLY A 140 -3.57 -3.42 20.37
N PRO A 141 -2.67 -4.12 21.09
CA PRO A 141 -1.46 -3.53 21.69
C PRO A 141 -0.43 -2.99 20.66
N LEU A 142 -0.45 -3.51 19.44
CA LEU A 142 0.46 -3.05 18.36
C LEU A 142 -0.19 -2.01 17.44
N ARG A 143 -1.27 -1.39 17.90
CA ARG A 143 -2.08 -0.46 17.13
C ARG A 143 -2.07 0.92 17.76
N SER A 144 -1.93 1.93 16.95
CA SER A 144 -2.16 3.33 17.33
C SER A 144 -2.90 4.05 16.21
N PHE A 145 -3.48 5.20 16.52
CA PHE A 145 -4.05 6.06 15.48
C PHE A 145 -3.61 7.51 15.65
N LYS A 146 -3.56 8.22 14.54
CA LYS A 146 -3.33 9.66 14.45
C LYS A 146 -4.41 10.28 13.59
N THR A 147 -4.96 11.39 14.04
CA THR A 147 -5.99 12.11 13.29
C THR A 147 -5.34 13.11 12.36
N LEU A 148 -5.72 13.10 11.10
CA LEU A 148 -5.34 14.07 10.10
C LEU A 148 -6.55 14.96 9.79
N ARG A 149 -6.68 16.09 10.50
CA ARG A 149 -7.77 17.04 10.26
C ARG A 149 -7.61 17.69 8.89
N LEU A 150 -8.69 17.69 8.11
CA LEU A 150 -8.73 18.39 6.83
C LEU A 150 -8.91 19.90 7.06
N PRO A 151 -8.19 20.77 6.30
CA PRO A 151 -8.38 22.20 6.38
C PRO A 151 -9.81 22.63 6.00
N ASP A 152 -10.36 23.60 6.71
CA ASP A 152 -11.71 24.12 6.48
C ASP A 152 -11.84 24.95 5.18
N GLU A 153 -10.72 25.53 4.72
CA GLU A 153 -10.66 26.44 3.56
C GLU A 153 -10.98 25.75 2.21
N ASP A 154 -10.92 24.45 2.14
CA ASP A 154 -11.06 23.67 0.90
C ASP A 154 -12.46 23.03 0.71
N TYR A 155 -13.49 23.51 1.40
CA TYR A 155 -14.85 22.89 1.39
C TYR A 155 -15.43 22.69 -0.02
N ASN A 156 -15.11 23.57 -0.97
CA ASN A 156 -15.60 23.51 -2.34
C ASN A 156 -14.86 22.48 -3.22
N GLN A 157 -13.79 21.85 -2.71
CA GLN A 157 -13.04 20.83 -3.41
C GLN A 157 -13.57 19.44 -3.01
N GLY A 158 -13.61 18.52 -3.97
CA GLY A 158 -14.06 17.14 -3.69
C GLY A 158 -13.26 16.47 -2.56
N HIS A 159 -13.92 15.68 -1.72
CA HIS A 159 -13.34 15.03 -0.53
C HIS A 159 -12.04 14.28 -0.81
N THR A 160 -11.96 13.55 -1.93
CA THR A 160 -10.75 12.81 -2.31
C THR A 160 -9.56 13.74 -2.55
N LEU A 161 -9.78 14.86 -3.25
CA LEU A 161 -8.72 15.83 -3.55
C LEU A 161 -8.17 16.46 -2.28
N ARG A 162 -9.04 16.89 -1.35
CA ARG A 162 -8.67 17.45 -0.05
C ARG A 162 -7.87 16.44 0.77
N SER A 163 -8.35 15.22 0.87
CA SER A 163 -7.69 14.15 1.61
C SER A 163 -6.31 13.85 1.01
N MET A 164 -6.17 13.80 -0.31
CA MET A 164 -4.88 13.54 -0.95
C MET A 164 -3.89 14.68 -0.75
N LYS A 165 -4.32 15.95 -0.77
CA LYS A 165 -3.47 17.09 -0.40
C LYS A 165 -2.96 16.95 1.04
N ASN A 166 -3.86 16.68 1.98
CA ASN A 166 -3.54 16.52 3.39
C ASN A 166 -2.56 15.36 3.63
N ILE A 167 -2.82 14.19 3.03
CA ILE A 167 -1.94 13.03 3.14
C ILE A 167 -0.56 13.32 2.53
N ARG A 168 -0.48 14.02 1.37
CA ARG A 168 0.79 14.45 0.78
C ARG A 168 1.63 15.23 1.78
N ASP A 169 1.03 16.23 2.41
CA ASP A 169 1.74 17.11 3.32
C ASP A 169 2.18 16.36 4.59
N LYS A 170 1.32 15.48 5.09
CA LYS A 170 1.65 14.62 6.22
C LYS A 170 2.70 13.55 5.91
N ILE A 171 2.76 13.03 4.69
CA ILE A 171 3.86 12.13 4.27
C ILE A 171 5.19 12.91 4.33
N ILE A 172 5.20 14.14 3.81
CA ILE A 172 6.41 14.96 3.78
C ILE A 172 6.87 15.33 5.20
N GLN A 173 5.94 15.69 6.08
CA GLN A 173 6.23 16.15 7.43
C GLN A 173 6.64 15.01 8.37
N ASP A 174 5.84 13.97 8.45
CA ASP A 174 5.88 13.00 9.53
C ASP A 174 5.91 11.53 9.06
N ILE A 175 4.94 11.11 8.24
CA ILE A 175 4.64 9.69 7.97
C ILE A 175 5.84 8.94 7.38
N GLN A 176 6.62 9.58 6.49
CA GLN A 176 7.78 8.94 5.86
C GLN A 176 8.88 8.54 6.86
N TYR A 177 8.88 9.10 8.05
CA TYR A 177 9.83 8.80 9.12
C TYR A 177 9.28 7.81 10.14
N GLU A 178 7.96 7.59 10.15
CA GLU A 178 7.26 6.77 11.12
C GLU A 178 6.98 5.35 10.62
N VAL A 179 6.82 5.16 9.30
CA VAL A 179 6.42 3.87 8.72
C VAL A 179 7.30 3.45 7.55
N ASN A 180 7.48 2.15 7.40
CA ASN A 180 8.23 1.55 6.30
C ASN A 180 7.35 1.38 5.04
N PHE A 181 6.07 1.08 5.25
CA PHE A 181 5.06 0.96 4.19
C PHE A 181 3.80 1.74 4.56
N LEU A 182 3.16 2.30 3.55
CA LEU A 182 1.93 3.07 3.69
C LEU A 182 0.88 2.54 2.72
N PHE A 183 -0.32 2.30 3.23
CA PHE A 183 -1.51 2.06 2.41
C PHE A 183 -2.48 3.23 2.56
N THR A 184 -3.20 3.55 1.50
CA THR A 184 -4.36 4.44 1.53
C THR A 184 -5.60 3.63 1.20
N MET A 185 -6.66 3.77 1.99
CA MET A 185 -7.91 3.02 1.81
C MET A 185 -9.13 3.90 2.02
N ALA A 186 -10.18 3.63 1.25
CA ALA A 186 -11.49 4.21 1.48
C ALA A 186 -12.15 3.54 2.71
N VAL A 187 -12.88 4.33 3.51
CA VAL A 187 -13.48 3.87 4.77
C VAL A 187 -14.64 2.90 4.61
N ASN A 188 -15.26 2.86 3.43
CA ASN A 188 -16.41 1.99 3.14
C ASN A 188 -16.05 0.53 2.83
N GLN A 189 -14.95 0.06 3.37
CA GLN A 189 -14.47 -1.31 3.24
C GLN A 189 -14.54 -2.05 4.57
N ILE A 190 -14.59 -3.38 4.51
CA ILE A 190 -14.52 -4.23 5.68
C ILE A 190 -13.58 -5.40 5.44
N PHE A 191 -12.60 -5.56 6.32
CA PHE A 191 -11.72 -6.71 6.31
C PHE A 191 -12.49 -7.96 6.75
N LYS A 192 -12.41 -9.02 5.96
CA LYS A 192 -13.05 -10.31 6.20
C LYS A 192 -12.05 -11.40 6.56
N LYS A 193 -10.82 -11.26 6.06
CA LYS A 193 -9.69 -12.17 6.27
C LYS A 193 -8.38 -11.38 6.29
N ASP A 194 -7.30 -12.03 6.69
CA ASP A 194 -5.99 -11.42 6.85
C ASP A 194 -5.50 -10.73 5.58
N PHE A 195 -5.09 -9.50 5.76
CA PHE A 195 -4.35 -8.66 4.84
C PHE A 195 -2.94 -8.52 5.41
N GLY A 196 -2.02 -9.34 4.96
CA GLY A 196 -0.69 -9.49 5.58
C GLY A 196 0.45 -9.05 4.68
N VAL A 197 1.65 -9.43 5.08
CA VAL A 197 2.92 -9.01 4.45
C VAL A 197 3.08 -9.44 3.00
N GLU A 198 2.30 -10.38 2.50
CA GLU A 198 2.24 -10.73 1.09
C GLU A 198 1.83 -9.55 0.20
N THR A 199 1.18 -8.55 0.77
CA THR A 199 0.74 -7.33 0.08
C THR A 199 1.80 -6.24 0.04
N LEU A 200 2.90 -6.36 0.80
CA LEU A 200 3.95 -5.36 0.86
C LEU A 200 4.77 -5.33 -0.42
N GLY A 201 5.09 -4.14 -0.90
CA GLY A 201 5.92 -3.90 -2.07
C GLY A 201 6.26 -2.43 -2.20
N LYS A 202 7.23 -2.07 -3.07
CA LYS A 202 7.61 -0.66 -3.29
C LYS A 202 6.42 0.17 -3.82
N SER A 203 5.62 -0.44 -4.70
CA SER A 203 4.43 0.18 -5.30
C SER A 203 3.36 -0.90 -5.49
N VAL A 204 2.18 -0.70 -4.92
CA VAL A 204 1.12 -1.71 -4.84
C VAL A 204 -0.17 -1.16 -5.44
N ALA A 205 -0.71 -1.89 -6.41
CA ALA A 205 -1.99 -1.61 -7.06
C ALA A 205 -2.98 -2.74 -6.82
N GLN A 206 -4.29 -2.45 -6.86
CA GLN A 206 -5.35 -3.42 -6.66
C GLN A 206 -6.20 -3.56 -7.93
N LEU A 207 -6.44 -4.79 -8.38
CA LEU A 207 -7.28 -5.07 -9.55
C LEU A 207 -8.75 -4.80 -9.24
N HIS A 208 -9.43 -4.17 -10.18
CA HIS A 208 -10.86 -3.86 -10.02
C HIS A 208 -11.71 -5.12 -10.21
N SER A 209 -12.55 -5.46 -9.22
CA SER A 209 -13.33 -6.70 -9.17
C SER A 209 -14.30 -6.87 -10.35
N TRP A 210 -14.90 -5.80 -10.87
CA TRP A 210 -15.79 -5.86 -12.04
C TRP A 210 -15.02 -6.00 -13.35
N TRP A 211 -13.92 -5.24 -13.52
CA TRP A 211 -13.21 -5.14 -14.78
C TRP A 211 -12.20 -6.27 -14.99
N TYR A 212 -11.80 -6.97 -13.94
CA TYR A 212 -10.81 -8.04 -14.00
C TYR A 212 -11.13 -9.13 -15.04
N LEU A 213 -12.42 -9.51 -15.18
CA LEU A 213 -12.87 -10.55 -16.11
C LEU A 213 -13.34 -10.00 -17.48
N LYS A 214 -13.23 -8.67 -17.69
CA LYS A 214 -13.68 -8.02 -18.91
C LYS A 214 -12.56 -7.90 -19.94
N ASN A 215 -12.95 -7.71 -21.20
CA ASN A 215 -12.00 -7.43 -22.26
C ASN A 215 -11.30 -6.07 -21.97
N PRO A 216 -9.96 -5.97 -22.09
CA PRO A 216 -9.24 -4.72 -21.90
C PRO A 216 -9.72 -3.56 -22.80
N ARG A 217 -10.33 -3.85 -23.94
CA ARG A 217 -10.93 -2.84 -24.82
C ARG A 217 -12.14 -2.14 -24.21
N GLU A 218 -12.79 -2.78 -23.23
CA GLU A 218 -13.96 -2.24 -22.53
C GLU A 218 -13.60 -1.42 -21.29
N PHE A 219 -12.32 -1.39 -20.88
CA PHE A 219 -11.90 -0.68 -19.68
C PHE A 219 -12.23 0.81 -19.78
N PRO A 220 -12.85 1.40 -18.75
CA PRO A 220 -13.31 2.79 -18.76
C PRO A 220 -12.15 3.76 -18.50
N TYR A 221 -11.05 3.58 -19.23
CA TYR A 221 -9.95 4.54 -19.19
C TYR A 221 -10.38 5.91 -19.69
N GLU A 222 -9.70 6.94 -19.22
CA GLU A 222 -9.89 8.29 -19.76
C GLU A 222 -9.41 8.33 -21.22
N ARG A 223 -10.34 8.63 -22.14
CA ARG A 223 -10.08 8.61 -23.59
C ARG A 223 -10.03 10.00 -24.23
N ARG A 224 -10.31 11.05 -23.45
CA ARG A 224 -10.21 12.42 -23.93
C ARG A 224 -8.75 12.84 -24.03
N VAL A 225 -8.25 13.08 -25.23
CA VAL A 225 -6.83 13.36 -25.53
C VAL A 225 -6.27 14.57 -24.75
N LYS A 226 -7.13 15.54 -24.43
CA LYS A 226 -6.75 16.75 -23.67
C LYS A 226 -6.56 16.49 -22.17
N SER A 227 -7.06 15.36 -21.64
CA SER A 227 -6.92 15.04 -20.22
C SER A 227 -5.50 14.58 -19.89
N ALA A 228 -5.00 14.97 -18.72
CA ALA A 228 -3.75 14.46 -18.17
C ALA A 228 -3.83 12.95 -17.87
N ALA A 229 -5.03 12.43 -17.65
CA ALA A 229 -5.28 10.99 -17.43
C ALA A 229 -5.47 10.19 -18.73
N PHE A 230 -5.28 10.81 -19.91
CA PHE A 230 -5.51 10.15 -21.20
C PHE A 230 -4.71 8.86 -21.38
N ILE A 231 -5.40 7.78 -21.74
CA ILE A 231 -4.82 6.50 -22.15
C ILE A 231 -5.32 6.18 -23.57
N PRO A 232 -4.44 6.03 -24.57
CA PRO A 232 -4.83 5.69 -25.93
C PRO A 232 -5.54 4.34 -26.04
N PHE A 233 -6.37 4.16 -27.06
CA PHE A 233 -6.92 2.84 -27.40
C PHE A 233 -5.81 1.83 -27.67
N GLY A 234 -6.01 0.58 -27.24
CA GLY A 234 -5.02 -0.49 -27.35
C GLY A 234 -3.87 -0.40 -26.34
N LYS A 235 -3.88 0.60 -25.46
CA LYS A 235 -2.95 0.71 -24.33
C LYS A 235 -3.68 0.46 -23.01
N GLY A 236 -2.93 -0.09 -22.05
CA GLY A 236 -3.41 -0.49 -20.73
C GLY A 236 -3.28 -1.98 -20.53
N ASP A 237 -2.86 -2.40 -19.33
CA ASP A 237 -2.64 -3.81 -19.00
C ASP A 237 -3.78 -4.36 -18.16
N PHE A 238 -4.15 -3.60 -17.12
CA PHE A 238 -5.20 -3.92 -16.16
C PHE A 238 -5.98 -2.67 -15.80
N TYR A 239 -7.22 -2.86 -15.33
CA TYR A 239 -7.97 -1.79 -14.73
C TYR A 239 -7.85 -1.87 -13.21
N TYR A 240 -7.23 -0.85 -12.62
CA TYR A 240 -6.96 -0.77 -11.18
C TYR A 240 -8.07 -0.02 -10.46
N HIS A 241 -8.41 -0.49 -9.26
CA HIS A 241 -9.39 0.13 -8.39
C HIS A 241 -8.72 1.14 -7.46
N SER A 242 -9.37 2.29 -7.28
CA SER A 242 -8.87 3.40 -6.47
C SER A 242 -9.00 3.21 -4.95
N ALA A 243 -9.67 2.16 -4.51
CA ALA A 243 -9.97 1.96 -3.10
C ALA A 243 -8.77 1.56 -2.24
N ILE A 244 -7.73 0.95 -2.84
CA ILE A 244 -6.51 0.52 -2.14
C ILE A 244 -5.31 0.86 -3.00
N ILE A 245 -4.40 1.64 -2.43
CA ILE A 245 -3.09 1.91 -2.98
C ILE A 245 -2.08 1.73 -1.87
N GLY A 246 -0.93 1.17 -2.17
CA GLY A 246 0.11 0.98 -1.17
C GLY A 246 1.51 1.08 -1.74
N GLY A 247 2.48 1.05 -0.84
CA GLY A 247 3.89 1.06 -1.19
C GLY A 247 4.75 1.64 -0.09
N THR A 248 6.02 1.94 -0.42
CA THR A 248 6.81 2.78 0.48
C THR A 248 6.23 4.20 0.52
N PRO A 249 6.37 4.97 1.61
CA PRO A 249 5.86 6.34 1.68
C PRO A 249 6.30 7.22 0.50
N LYS A 250 7.55 7.04 0.04
CA LYS A 250 8.09 7.73 -1.14
C LYS A 250 7.29 7.45 -2.42
N ASN A 251 6.91 6.19 -2.66
CA ASN A 251 6.18 5.81 -3.87
C ASN A 251 4.70 6.23 -3.79
N VAL A 252 4.09 6.16 -2.61
CA VAL A 252 2.73 6.68 -2.39
C VAL A 252 2.72 8.19 -2.60
N LEU A 253 3.73 8.91 -2.07
CA LEU A 253 3.89 10.36 -2.28
C LEU A 253 4.05 10.71 -3.77
N ALA A 254 4.85 9.93 -4.51
CA ALA A 254 5.04 10.15 -5.95
C ALA A 254 3.71 10.04 -6.71
N PHE A 255 2.91 9.01 -6.42
CA PHE A 255 1.57 8.87 -6.99
C PHE A 255 0.68 10.08 -6.65
N ILE A 256 0.61 10.48 -5.36
CA ILE A 256 -0.24 11.59 -4.93
C ILE A 256 0.16 12.90 -5.63
N LYS A 257 1.47 13.17 -5.77
CA LYS A 257 1.96 14.35 -6.48
C LYS A 257 1.53 14.38 -7.95
N GLU A 258 1.66 13.25 -8.66
CA GLU A 258 1.23 13.14 -10.06
C GLU A 258 -0.29 13.25 -10.20
N TYR A 259 -1.06 12.65 -9.29
CA TYR A 259 -2.52 12.83 -9.24
C TYR A 259 -2.90 14.30 -9.06
N LEU A 260 -2.33 14.98 -8.05
CA LEU A 260 -2.65 16.38 -7.77
C LEU A 260 -2.29 17.30 -8.94
N LYS A 261 -1.16 17.05 -9.60
CA LYS A 261 -0.76 17.76 -10.82
C LYS A 261 -1.76 17.53 -11.94
N GLY A 262 -2.10 16.28 -12.21
CA GLY A 262 -3.00 15.91 -13.31
C GLY A 262 -4.43 16.44 -13.13
N ILE A 263 -5.00 16.32 -11.91
CA ILE A 263 -6.35 16.81 -11.64
C ILE A 263 -6.42 18.36 -11.72
N THR A 264 -5.35 19.05 -11.33
CA THR A 264 -5.26 20.51 -11.49
C THR A 264 -5.20 20.90 -12.98
N ASP A 265 -4.39 20.21 -13.77
CA ASP A 265 -4.28 20.43 -15.21
C ASP A 265 -5.64 20.19 -15.92
N ASP A 266 -6.33 19.09 -15.58
CA ASP A 266 -7.66 18.80 -16.12
C ASP A 266 -8.70 19.86 -15.71
N SER A 267 -8.66 20.32 -14.48
CA SER A 267 -9.55 21.38 -13.99
C SER A 267 -9.36 22.70 -14.75
N THR A 268 -8.12 23.10 -15.05
CA THR A 268 -7.85 24.30 -15.87
C THR A 268 -8.45 24.20 -17.28
N LYS A 269 -8.51 22.99 -17.81
CA LYS A 269 -9.11 22.68 -19.12
C LYS A 269 -10.62 22.40 -19.05
N LYS A 270 -11.24 22.58 -17.88
CA LYS A 270 -12.66 22.27 -17.62
C LYS A 270 -13.00 20.80 -17.91
N LEU A 271 -12.07 19.90 -17.65
CA LEU A 271 -12.27 18.47 -17.79
C LEU A 271 -12.59 17.88 -16.41
N ASP A 272 -13.70 17.18 -16.31
CA ASP A 272 -14.07 16.39 -15.14
C ASP A 272 -13.44 15.00 -15.29
N SER A 273 -12.32 14.77 -14.62
CA SER A 273 -11.62 13.49 -14.57
C SER A 273 -11.64 12.93 -13.15
N THR A 274 -11.64 11.61 -13.04
CA THR A 274 -11.76 10.93 -11.76
C THR A 274 -10.39 10.59 -11.15
N TYR A 275 -10.39 10.41 -9.83
CA TYR A 275 -9.21 9.87 -9.12
C TYR A 275 -8.76 8.52 -9.73
N GLU A 276 -9.71 7.65 -10.08
CA GLU A 276 -9.43 6.34 -10.67
C GLU A 276 -8.84 6.45 -12.09
N SER A 277 -9.25 7.44 -12.88
CA SER A 277 -8.66 7.70 -14.20
C SER A 277 -7.17 8.06 -14.09
N HIS A 278 -6.82 8.96 -13.17
CA HIS A 278 -5.42 9.33 -12.92
C HIS A 278 -4.60 8.19 -12.33
N LEU A 279 -5.20 7.37 -11.46
CA LEU A 279 -4.58 6.17 -10.92
C LEU A 279 -4.19 5.19 -12.03
N ASN A 280 -5.12 4.90 -12.93
CA ASN A 280 -4.88 3.99 -14.05
C ASN A 280 -3.82 4.55 -15.01
N LYS A 281 -3.82 5.87 -15.26
CA LYS A 281 -2.75 6.53 -16.02
C LYS A 281 -1.40 6.42 -15.33
N TYR A 282 -1.35 6.63 -14.03
CA TYR A 282 -0.11 6.51 -13.26
C TYR A 282 0.48 5.11 -13.34
N PHE A 283 -0.32 4.06 -13.11
CA PHE A 283 0.16 2.68 -13.17
C PHE A 283 0.40 2.14 -14.59
N LEU A 284 -0.16 2.77 -15.59
CA LEU A 284 0.26 2.50 -16.97
C LEU A 284 1.72 2.89 -17.21
N ILE A 285 2.16 4.02 -16.66
CA ILE A 285 3.51 4.56 -16.84
C ILE A 285 4.47 3.97 -15.79
N ASN A 286 4.05 3.99 -14.52
CA ASN A 286 4.84 3.54 -13.37
C ASN A 286 4.33 2.17 -12.92
N LYS A 287 4.80 1.11 -13.55
CA LYS A 287 4.32 -0.25 -13.29
C LYS A 287 4.42 -0.62 -11.82
N PRO A 288 3.34 -1.13 -11.18
CA PRO A 288 3.39 -1.55 -9.80
C PRO A 288 4.30 -2.76 -9.63
N THR A 289 5.03 -2.79 -8.51
CA THR A 289 5.90 -3.92 -8.17
C THR A 289 5.12 -5.09 -7.55
N ARG A 290 3.87 -4.84 -7.13
CA ARG A 290 2.94 -5.82 -6.60
C ARG A 290 1.51 -5.48 -6.99
N VAL A 291 0.77 -6.48 -7.40
CA VAL A 291 -0.63 -6.32 -7.78
C VAL A 291 -1.50 -7.20 -6.87
N LEU A 292 -2.52 -6.63 -6.27
CA LEU A 292 -3.49 -7.37 -5.46
C LEU A 292 -4.64 -7.85 -6.34
N SER A 293 -5.01 -9.11 -6.22
CA SER A 293 -6.15 -9.68 -6.92
C SER A 293 -7.48 -9.06 -6.46
N PRO A 294 -8.58 -9.27 -7.19
CA PRO A 294 -9.91 -8.82 -6.75
C PRO A 294 -10.35 -9.36 -5.38
N GLU A 295 -9.72 -10.42 -4.86
CA GLU A 295 -9.97 -10.94 -3.51
C GLU A 295 -9.73 -9.89 -2.41
N TYR A 296 -8.85 -8.90 -2.68
CA TYR A 296 -8.52 -7.83 -1.74
C TYR A 296 -9.48 -6.64 -1.75
N ASN A 297 -10.45 -6.62 -2.65
CA ASN A 297 -11.55 -5.65 -2.64
C ASN A 297 -12.73 -6.13 -3.50
N TRP A 298 -13.49 -7.08 -2.96
CA TRP A 298 -14.61 -7.68 -3.67
C TRP A 298 -15.90 -6.88 -3.47
N ASN A 299 -16.62 -6.64 -4.57
CA ASN A 299 -17.96 -6.08 -4.50
C ASN A 299 -18.98 -7.21 -4.23
N PRO A 300 -19.65 -7.24 -3.07
CA PRO A 300 -20.55 -8.33 -2.70
C PRO A 300 -21.84 -8.40 -3.55
N LYS A 301 -22.13 -7.35 -4.34
CA LYS A 301 -23.26 -7.36 -5.29
C LYS A 301 -22.94 -8.17 -6.56
N LEU A 302 -21.67 -8.49 -6.79
CA LEU A 302 -21.27 -9.32 -7.93
C LEU A 302 -21.39 -10.79 -7.59
N LYS A 303 -21.83 -11.59 -8.57
CA LYS A 303 -21.74 -13.05 -8.46
C LYS A 303 -20.27 -13.44 -8.35
N THR A 304 -19.92 -14.19 -7.31
CA THR A 304 -18.55 -14.61 -7.06
C THR A 304 -18.15 -15.73 -8.02
N PRO A 305 -17.19 -15.51 -8.94
CA PRO A 305 -16.70 -16.53 -9.83
C PRO A 305 -15.76 -17.52 -9.11
N PRO A 306 -15.51 -18.71 -9.67
CA PRO A 306 -14.68 -19.74 -9.05
C PRO A 306 -13.23 -19.31 -8.74
N GLN A 307 -12.73 -18.32 -9.47
CA GLN A 307 -11.40 -17.76 -9.29
C GLN A 307 -11.24 -17.00 -7.96
N ILE A 308 -12.33 -16.47 -7.40
CA ILE A 308 -12.32 -15.79 -6.09
C ILE A 308 -12.47 -16.84 -4.99
N LYS A 309 -11.34 -17.34 -4.48
CA LYS A 309 -11.32 -18.38 -3.45
C LYS A 309 -11.54 -17.82 -2.04
N ARG A 310 -11.05 -16.61 -1.79
CA ARG A 310 -11.14 -16.03 -0.44
C ARG A 310 -11.23 -14.51 -0.48
N ILE A 311 -12.38 -13.97 -0.18
CA ILE A 311 -12.58 -12.52 -0.07
C ILE A 311 -11.86 -12.02 1.19
N LYS A 312 -10.82 -11.19 0.98
CA LYS A 312 -10.02 -10.57 2.06
C LYS A 312 -10.67 -9.30 2.58
N ILE A 313 -11.12 -8.47 1.65
CA ILE A 313 -11.83 -7.23 1.91
C ILE A 313 -13.08 -7.21 1.05
N ALA A 314 -14.20 -6.80 1.65
CA ALA A 314 -15.44 -6.56 0.93
C ALA A 314 -15.81 -5.07 0.98
N TRP A 315 -16.30 -4.58 -0.14
CA TRP A 315 -16.87 -3.25 -0.21
C TRP A 315 -18.24 -3.21 0.46
N ARG A 316 -18.51 -2.13 1.21
CA ARG A 316 -19.83 -1.83 1.76
C ARG A 316 -20.47 -0.73 0.90
N PRO A 317 -21.62 -1.01 0.29
CA PRO A 317 -22.35 -0.03 -0.49
C PRO A 317 -22.95 1.09 0.37
#